data_0d95a750303e98af1818f15e31314b48
#
_entry.id   0d95a750303e98af1818f15e31314b48
#
_cell.length_a   1.000
_cell.length_b   1.000
_cell.length_c   1.000
_cell.angle_alpha   90.00
_cell.angle_beta   90.00
_cell.angle_gamma   90.00
#
_symmetry.space_group_name_H-M   'P 1'
#
loop_
_entity.id
_entity.type
_entity.pdbx_description
1 polymer ?
#
loop_
_entity_poly.entity_id
_entity_poly.type
_entity_poly.pdbx_seq_one_letter_code
_entity_poly.pdbx_strand_id
1 'polypeptide(L)'
;MNSTFGTSRTFVVCVRLEPFALWHARRSLGFAGPPVVVTRGGRVAHASDAATSLGVRVGMPLHAATSGAPELAHEEEAPPLLAGAWEALLQDLFAYSPKVEPLGEGRALLTVTLGAARELAAFLHARVGAAPSRESALLAAACAAEGTCVTVQRSGEDDFLRCVPVDALRVVGLSEANARRLRLLGVSSAFELARWSKAQLAAFLGEDARFLRPFLFGPRGDVVRSFRSAPRVEVGFDFEEPVTEPGAWEEVLSLLAGEALQELRGRLAARLSVRVRTEGGWLEGVRTAKEPLRDAGRIARLAFLALESARVGGLGVDRVELHLGGLARAARQGGLWEREAPVAATDAVLARFPDALVRARVLDEDAFSSDARFEWLGWRDGERRGRRVPGAARPLRGPRPPEPDTAEPTFRLGANYADGGSA
;
A
#
# COMPACT_ATOMS: atom_id res chain seq x y z
N MET A 1 37.07 -27.62 21.90
CA MET A 1 35.93 -26.80 22.31
C MET A 1 35.09 -26.50 21.06
N ASN A 2 34.13 -27.38 20.74
CA ASN A 2 33.22 -27.22 19.60
C ASN A 2 32.07 -26.34 20.06
N SER A 3 32.08 -25.05 19.67
CA SER A 3 30.91 -24.18 19.79
C SER A 3 29.94 -24.55 18.67
N THR A 4 28.99 -25.42 19.00
CA THR A 4 27.76 -25.62 18.23
C THR A 4 26.99 -24.30 18.20
N PHE A 5 27.14 -23.56 17.11
CA PHE A 5 26.19 -22.51 16.78
C PHE A 5 24.83 -23.16 16.52
N GLY A 6 24.03 -23.24 17.59
CA GLY A 6 22.63 -23.62 17.46
C GLY A 6 21.95 -22.65 16.52
N THR A 7 21.56 -23.11 15.33
CA THR A 7 20.71 -22.38 14.42
C THR A 7 19.43 -21.97 15.16
N SER A 8 19.33 -20.73 15.58
CA SER A 8 18.15 -20.20 16.26
C SER A 8 16.95 -20.42 15.34
N ARG A 9 16.07 -21.33 15.75
CA ARG A 9 14.89 -21.71 14.98
C ARG A 9 13.99 -20.48 14.80
N THR A 10 13.71 -20.11 13.55
CA THR A 10 12.80 -19.03 13.20
C THR A 10 11.36 -19.53 13.08
N PHE A 11 10.42 -18.67 13.40
CA PHE A 11 8.99 -18.87 13.30
C PHE A 11 8.39 -17.86 12.34
N VAL A 12 7.27 -18.21 11.72
CA VAL A 12 6.37 -17.23 11.16
C VAL A 12 5.64 -16.58 12.34
N VAL A 13 5.71 -15.26 12.41
CA VAL A 13 5.15 -14.48 13.51
C VAL A 13 4.12 -13.51 12.96
N CYS A 14 2.91 -13.52 13.51
CA CYS A 14 1.88 -12.55 13.28
C CYS A 14 1.89 -11.52 14.40
N VAL A 15 2.10 -10.25 14.07
CA VAL A 15 1.89 -9.11 14.98
C VAL A 15 0.52 -8.51 14.67
N ARG A 16 -0.33 -8.37 15.70
CA ARG A 16 -1.68 -7.85 15.58
C ARG A 16 -1.90 -6.70 16.57
N LEU A 17 -2.24 -5.53 16.03
CA LEU A 17 -2.47 -4.27 16.72
C LEU A 17 -3.90 -3.74 16.47
N GLU A 18 -4.82 -4.62 16.08
CA GLU A 18 -6.20 -4.25 15.74
C GLU A 18 -7.07 -4.04 17.00
N PRO A 19 -7.91 -3.00 17.05
CA PRO A 19 -8.05 -1.93 16.07
C PRO A 19 -6.85 -0.98 16.10
N PHE A 20 -6.22 -0.73 14.94
CA PHE A 20 -4.98 0.04 14.86
C PHE A 20 -5.15 1.49 15.33
N ALA A 21 -6.28 2.11 15.01
CA ALA A 21 -6.58 3.47 15.47
C ALA A 21 -6.59 3.56 17.01
N LEU A 22 -7.20 2.57 17.69
CA LEU A 22 -7.22 2.52 19.15
C LEU A 22 -5.83 2.25 19.74
N TRP A 23 -5.08 1.34 19.13
CA TRP A 23 -3.69 1.08 19.52
C TRP A 23 -2.82 2.33 19.38
N HIS A 24 -2.96 3.06 18.26
CA HIS A 24 -2.23 4.30 18.01
C HIS A 24 -2.54 5.36 19.06
N ALA A 25 -3.81 5.61 19.35
CA ALA A 25 -4.24 6.55 20.39
C ALA A 25 -3.70 6.15 21.78
N ARG A 26 -3.75 4.87 22.14
CA ARG A 26 -3.20 4.38 23.42
C ARG A 26 -1.68 4.49 23.48
N ARG A 27 -0.98 4.31 22.36
CA ARG A 27 0.48 4.48 22.30
C ARG A 27 0.87 5.95 22.56
N SER A 28 0.13 6.91 22.01
CA SER A 28 0.37 8.34 22.20
C SER A 28 0.16 8.79 23.65
N LEU A 29 -0.85 8.21 24.33
CA LEU A 29 -1.21 8.54 25.72
C LEU A 29 -0.49 7.66 26.77
N GLY A 30 0.25 6.63 26.32
CA GLY A 30 0.80 5.59 27.17
C GLY A 30 -0.23 4.47 27.43
N PHE A 31 0.18 3.20 27.31
CA PHE A 31 -0.72 2.03 27.45
C PHE A 31 -1.32 1.87 28.85
N ALA A 32 -0.67 2.42 29.88
CA ALA A 32 -1.18 2.50 31.23
C ALA A 32 -1.96 3.81 31.51
N GLY A 33 -2.22 4.60 30.47
CA GLY A 33 -2.90 5.89 30.55
C GLY A 33 -4.41 5.75 30.82
N PRO A 34 -5.17 6.86 30.65
CA PRO A 34 -6.61 6.90 30.88
C PRO A 34 -7.37 5.97 29.95
N PRO A 35 -8.67 5.67 30.27
CA PRO A 35 -9.56 5.02 29.31
C PRO A 35 -9.63 5.82 28.01
N VAL A 36 -9.54 5.15 26.86
CA VAL A 36 -9.46 5.81 25.54
C VAL A 36 -10.58 5.34 24.63
N VAL A 37 -11.15 6.28 23.89
CA VAL A 37 -12.01 5.99 22.73
C VAL A 37 -11.47 6.67 21.49
N VAL A 38 -11.68 6.02 20.36
CA VAL A 38 -11.50 6.64 19.05
C VAL A 38 -12.87 6.93 18.47
N THR A 39 -13.05 8.14 17.97
CA THR A 39 -14.34 8.61 17.43
C THR A 39 -14.28 8.73 15.91
N ARG A 40 -15.45 8.58 15.29
CA ARG A 40 -15.65 8.84 13.87
C ARG A 40 -16.98 9.57 13.70
N GLY A 41 -16.93 10.80 13.20
CA GLY A 41 -18.12 11.63 13.04
C GLY A 41 -18.87 11.86 14.38
N GLY A 42 -18.14 12.13 15.47
CA GLY A 42 -18.71 12.41 16.80
C GLY A 42 -19.30 11.19 17.53
N ARG A 43 -19.07 9.97 17.02
CA ARG A 43 -19.49 8.72 17.65
C ARG A 43 -18.31 7.83 17.97
N VAL A 44 -18.39 7.06 19.04
CA VAL A 44 -17.39 6.07 19.42
C VAL A 44 -17.28 4.99 18.33
N ALA A 45 -16.14 4.93 17.65
CA ALA A 45 -15.80 3.89 16.68
C ALA A 45 -15.10 2.72 17.36
N HIS A 46 -14.18 3.02 18.30
CA HIS A 46 -13.43 2.03 19.08
C HIS A 46 -13.33 2.49 20.53
N ALA A 47 -13.35 1.54 21.46
CA ALA A 47 -13.21 1.79 22.89
C ALA A 47 -12.20 0.80 23.49
N SER A 48 -11.34 1.29 24.39
CA SER A 48 -10.46 0.41 25.18
C SER A 48 -11.29 -0.43 26.15
N ASP A 49 -10.70 -1.53 26.64
CA ASP A 49 -11.38 -2.38 27.64
C ASP A 49 -11.70 -1.58 28.91
N ALA A 50 -10.81 -0.67 29.32
CA ALA A 50 -11.05 0.26 30.42
C ALA A 50 -12.26 1.17 30.17
N ALA A 51 -12.38 1.77 28.97
CA ALA A 51 -13.54 2.59 28.61
C ALA A 51 -14.83 1.75 28.55
N THR A 52 -14.74 0.53 28.03
CA THR A 52 -15.88 -0.40 27.98
C THR A 52 -16.36 -0.79 29.41
N SER A 53 -15.42 -0.97 30.33
CA SER A 53 -15.75 -1.27 31.77
C SER A 53 -16.49 -0.11 32.46
N LEU A 54 -16.28 1.14 31.97
CA LEU A 54 -17.03 2.33 32.43
C LEU A 54 -18.39 2.49 31.71
N GLY A 55 -18.81 1.50 30.92
CA GLY A 55 -20.09 1.49 30.22
C GLY A 55 -20.10 2.16 28.85
N VAL A 56 -18.93 2.60 28.34
CA VAL A 56 -18.83 3.17 26.98
C VAL A 56 -19.02 2.06 25.95
N ARG A 57 -19.83 2.32 24.92
CA ARG A 57 -20.14 1.36 23.85
C ARG A 57 -19.86 1.95 22.47
N VAL A 58 -19.41 1.11 21.55
CA VAL A 58 -19.28 1.47 20.12
C VAL A 58 -20.64 1.96 19.59
N GLY A 59 -20.61 3.05 18.82
CA GLY A 59 -21.80 3.74 18.29
C GLY A 59 -22.39 4.81 19.23
N MET A 60 -21.97 4.86 20.51
CA MET A 60 -22.41 5.88 21.46
C MET A 60 -21.96 7.28 21.01
N PRO A 61 -22.79 8.32 21.10
CA PRO A 61 -22.34 9.70 20.88
C PRO A 61 -21.24 10.08 21.87
N LEU A 62 -20.21 10.81 21.41
CA LEU A 62 -19.07 11.19 22.25
C LEU A 62 -19.50 11.93 23.52
N HIS A 63 -20.44 12.91 23.42
CA HIS A 63 -20.90 13.67 24.58
C HIS A 63 -21.54 12.77 25.65
N ALA A 64 -22.23 11.69 25.25
CA ALA A 64 -22.81 10.74 26.21
C ALA A 64 -21.72 9.88 26.88
N ALA A 65 -20.68 9.50 26.12
CA ALA A 65 -19.54 8.76 26.66
C ALA A 65 -18.75 9.60 27.67
N THR A 66 -18.42 10.85 27.35
CA THR A 66 -17.68 11.76 28.23
C THR A 66 -18.49 12.20 29.46
N SER A 67 -19.81 12.35 29.35
CA SER A 67 -20.68 12.63 30.51
C SER A 67 -20.72 11.47 31.51
N GLY A 68 -20.63 10.22 31.03
CA GLY A 68 -20.59 9.04 31.87
C GLY A 68 -19.22 8.68 32.42
N ALA A 69 -18.14 9.15 31.78
CA ALA A 69 -16.76 8.86 32.16
C ALA A 69 -15.91 10.12 31.91
N PRO A 70 -15.83 11.06 32.89
CA PRO A 70 -15.11 12.33 32.73
C PRO A 70 -13.61 12.18 32.47
N GLU A 71 -12.99 11.09 32.91
CA GLU A 71 -11.59 10.74 32.69
C GLU A 71 -11.29 10.17 31.30
N LEU A 72 -12.31 10.06 30.44
CA LEU A 72 -12.20 9.44 29.14
C LEU A 72 -11.40 10.33 28.18
N ALA A 73 -10.25 9.85 27.73
CA ALA A 73 -9.52 10.46 26.63
C ALA A 73 -10.17 10.07 25.30
N HIS A 74 -10.18 10.98 24.34
CA HIS A 74 -10.74 10.71 23.03
C HIS A 74 -9.86 11.28 21.91
N GLU A 75 -9.85 10.59 20.79
CA GLU A 75 -9.14 11.00 19.57
C GLU A 75 -10.08 10.79 18.37
N GLU A 76 -10.12 11.76 17.47
CA GLU A 76 -10.88 11.60 16.21
C GLU A 76 -10.04 10.81 15.22
N GLU A 77 -10.65 9.82 14.58
CA GLU A 77 -9.99 8.98 13.60
C GLU A 77 -9.54 9.80 12.38
N ALA A 78 -8.24 9.80 12.12
CA ALA A 78 -7.61 10.49 10.99
C ALA A 78 -6.96 9.48 10.04
N PRO A 79 -7.68 8.94 9.04
CA PRO A 79 -7.16 7.86 8.18
C PRO A 79 -5.82 8.16 7.51
N PRO A 80 -5.52 9.38 7.03
CA PRO A 80 -4.21 9.68 6.47
C PRO A 80 -3.07 9.59 7.48
N LEU A 81 -3.30 10.03 8.71
CA LEU A 81 -2.34 9.94 9.82
C LEU A 81 -2.09 8.48 10.20
N LEU A 82 -3.16 7.69 10.34
CA LEU A 82 -3.07 6.27 10.65
C LEU A 82 -2.31 5.50 9.56
N ALA A 83 -2.56 5.79 8.29
CA ALA A 83 -1.83 5.18 7.19
C ALA A 83 -0.32 5.50 7.25
N GLY A 84 0.05 6.75 7.57
CA GLY A 84 1.44 7.16 7.79
C GLY A 84 2.08 6.45 8.98
N ALA A 85 1.38 6.42 10.12
CA ALA A 85 1.84 5.73 11.33
C ALA A 85 2.02 4.22 11.11
N TRP A 86 1.12 3.59 10.34
CA TRP A 86 1.25 2.18 9.96
C TRP A 86 2.47 1.93 9.07
N GLU A 87 2.70 2.78 8.07
CA GLU A 87 3.87 2.67 7.20
C GLU A 87 5.18 2.84 7.98
N ALA A 88 5.24 3.81 8.91
CA ALA A 88 6.38 3.99 9.81
C ALA A 88 6.62 2.74 10.67
N LEU A 89 5.57 2.17 11.27
CA LEU A 89 5.69 0.95 12.06
C LEU A 89 6.18 -0.24 11.22
N LEU A 90 5.74 -0.39 9.97
CA LEU A 90 6.25 -1.42 9.08
C LEU A 90 7.76 -1.27 8.83
N GLN A 91 8.28 -0.03 8.77
CA GLN A 91 9.72 0.24 8.69
C GLN A 91 10.44 -0.20 9.96
N ASP A 92 9.90 0.12 11.14
CA ASP A 92 10.48 -0.30 12.42
C ASP A 92 10.57 -1.83 12.52
N LEU A 93 9.58 -2.55 11.97
CA LEU A 93 9.58 -4.01 11.96
C LEU A 93 10.71 -4.61 11.11
N PHE A 94 11.28 -3.87 10.14
CA PHE A 94 12.46 -4.33 9.40
C PHE A 94 13.72 -4.42 10.25
N ALA A 95 13.81 -3.74 11.40
CA ALA A 95 14.89 -3.94 12.35
C ALA A 95 14.91 -5.36 12.95
N TYR A 96 13.74 -6.01 13.00
CA TYR A 96 13.59 -7.37 13.54
C TYR A 96 13.65 -8.46 12.45
N SER A 97 13.23 -8.17 11.23
CA SER A 97 13.17 -9.15 10.16
C SER A 97 13.32 -8.51 8.78
N PRO A 98 14.14 -9.08 7.88
CA PRO A 98 14.20 -8.64 6.48
C PRO A 98 12.94 -9.02 5.68
N LYS A 99 12.04 -9.81 6.27
CA LYS A 99 10.79 -10.24 5.66
C LYS A 99 9.62 -9.77 6.52
N VAL A 100 9.00 -8.69 6.10
CA VAL A 100 7.79 -8.12 6.69
C VAL A 100 6.71 -8.11 5.63
N GLU A 101 5.55 -8.69 5.92
CA GLU A 101 4.38 -8.75 5.03
C GLU A 101 3.18 -8.11 5.71
N PRO A 102 2.71 -6.93 5.29
CA PRO A 102 1.49 -6.34 5.80
C PRO A 102 0.26 -7.12 5.32
N LEU A 103 -0.67 -7.38 6.23
CA LEU A 103 -1.94 -8.04 5.95
C LEU A 103 -3.15 -7.09 6.10
N GLY A 104 -2.89 -5.81 6.05
CA GLY A 104 -3.82 -4.73 6.32
C GLY A 104 -3.31 -3.88 7.48
N GLU A 105 -3.97 -2.77 7.73
CA GLU A 105 -3.63 -1.86 8.82
C GLU A 105 -3.72 -2.57 10.18
N GLY A 106 -2.67 -2.45 10.98
CA GLY A 106 -2.58 -3.08 12.29
C GLY A 106 -2.22 -4.58 12.29
N ARG A 107 -1.87 -5.17 11.13
CA ARG A 107 -1.52 -6.60 11.07
C ARG A 107 -0.39 -6.89 10.09
N ALA A 108 0.67 -7.56 10.57
CA ALA A 108 1.81 -7.93 9.75
C ALA A 108 2.34 -9.34 10.09
N LEU A 109 2.94 -10.01 9.11
CA LEU A 109 3.70 -11.23 9.27
C LEU A 109 5.19 -10.95 9.16
N LEU A 110 5.96 -11.64 9.99
CA LEU A 110 7.44 -11.60 10.01
C LEU A 110 8.01 -12.99 10.10
N THR A 111 9.33 -13.10 9.85
CA THR A 111 10.09 -14.33 10.17
C THR A 111 11.17 -13.98 11.19
N VAL A 112 10.96 -14.33 12.46
CA VAL A 112 11.86 -14.00 13.57
C VAL A 112 12.05 -15.16 14.53
N THR A 113 12.99 -15.03 15.46
CA THR A 113 13.17 -15.98 16.58
C THR A 113 12.05 -15.82 17.61
N LEU A 114 11.84 -16.84 18.44
CA LEU A 114 10.83 -16.77 19.51
C LEU A 114 11.13 -15.67 20.54
N GLY A 115 12.40 -15.40 20.81
CA GLY A 115 12.82 -14.30 21.69
C GLY A 115 12.37 -12.96 21.15
N ALA A 116 12.67 -12.67 19.89
CA ALA A 116 12.24 -11.43 19.22
C ALA A 116 10.71 -11.32 19.13
N ALA A 117 9.98 -12.43 18.94
CA ALA A 117 8.52 -12.42 18.92
C ALA A 117 7.93 -11.99 20.28
N ARG A 118 8.51 -12.46 21.38
CA ARG A 118 8.10 -12.07 22.75
C ARG A 118 8.46 -10.62 23.06
N GLU A 119 9.62 -10.18 22.64
CA GLU A 119 10.06 -8.78 22.76
C GLU A 119 9.13 -7.85 22.02
N LEU A 120 8.78 -8.15 20.75
CA LEU A 120 7.79 -7.40 19.97
C LEU A 120 6.41 -7.34 20.66
N ALA A 121 5.95 -8.46 21.24
CA ALA A 121 4.70 -8.48 21.96
C ALA A 121 4.69 -7.48 23.13
N ALA A 122 5.74 -7.52 23.96
CA ALA A 122 5.87 -6.65 25.12
C ALA A 122 6.07 -5.19 24.72
N PHE A 123 6.99 -4.91 23.78
CA PHE A 123 7.35 -3.55 23.36
C PHE A 123 6.20 -2.81 22.67
N LEU A 124 5.49 -3.50 21.78
CA LEU A 124 4.35 -2.93 21.06
C LEU A 124 3.01 -3.09 21.80
N HIS A 125 2.97 -3.72 22.95
CA HIS A 125 1.71 -4.16 23.56
C HIS A 125 0.80 -4.89 22.56
N ALA A 126 1.43 -5.68 21.69
CA ALA A 126 0.77 -6.37 20.59
C ALA A 126 0.26 -7.74 21.00
N ARG A 127 -0.76 -8.23 20.30
CA ARG A 127 -1.13 -9.64 20.31
C ARG A 127 -0.28 -10.37 19.28
N VAL A 128 0.59 -11.27 19.72
CA VAL A 128 1.56 -11.93 18.85
C VAL A 128 1.33 -13.43 18.82
N GLY A 129 1.38 -13.99 17.61
CA GLY A 129 1.34 -15.44 17.39
C GLY A 129 2.59 -15.90 16.67
N ALA A 130 3.32 -16.87 17.25
CA ALA A 130 4.50 -17.47 16.66
C ALA A 130 4.22 -18.94 16.33
N ALA A 131 4.31 -19.33 15.06
CA ALA A 131 3.97 -20.67 14.60
C ALA A 131 4.86 -21.12 13.42
N PRO A 132 4.85 -22.42 13.06
CA PRO A 132 5.54 -22.92 11.88
C PRO A 132 4.91 -22.46 10.56
N SER A 133 3.61 -22.14 10.56
CA SER A 133 2.85 -21.71 9.37
C SER A 133 2.19 -20.36 9.57
N ARG A 134 1.87 -19.71 8.44
CA ARG A 134 1.16 -18.41 8.40
C ARG A 134 -0.21 -18.49 9.06
N GLU A 135 -0.94 -19.54 8.71
CA GLU A 135 -2.29 -19.80 9.18
C GLU A 135 -2.32 -19.96 10.70
N SER A 136 -1.43 -20.80 11.21
CA SER A 136 -1.31 -21.01 12.66
C SER A 136 -0.81 -19.77 13.41
N ALA A 137 0.09 -18.97 12.79
CA ALA A 137 0.55 -17.70 13.38
C ALA A 137 -0.59 -16.66 13.49
N LEU A 138 -1.44 -16.55 12.46
CA LEU A 138 -2.62 -15.68 12.47
C LEU A 138 -3.62 -16.06 13.57
N LEU A 139 -3.93 -17.35 13.68
CA LEU A 139 -4.84 -17.86 14.71
C LEU A 139 -4.24 -17.74 16.12
N ALA A 140 -2.94 -17.98 16.26
CA ALA A 140 -2.24 -17.80 17.52
C ALA A 140 -2.28 -16.34 18.00
N ALA A 141 -2.07 -15.38 17.08
CA ALA A 141 -2.21 -13.96 17.39
C ALA A 141 -3.67 -13.56 17.76
N ALA A 142 -4.67 -14.24 17.16
CA ALA A 142 -6.07 -14.03 17.52
C ALA A 142 -6.41 -14.53 18.92
N CYS A 143 -5.71 -15.55 19.40
CA CYS A 143 -5.88 -16.13 20.74
C CYS A 143 -4.97 -15.46 21.79
N ALA A 144 -4.03 -14.61 21.39
CA ALA A 144 -3.10 -13.96 22.32
C ALA A 144 -3.80 -12.81 23.08
N ALA A 145 -3.43 -12.62 24.35
CA ALA A 145 -3.75 -11.39 25.07
C ALA A 145 -2.80 -10.25 24.65
N GLU A 146 -3.18 -9.01 24.93
CA GLU A 146 -2.30 -7.85 24.70
C GLU A 146 -0.96 -8.01 25.41
N GLY A 147 0.12 -7.62 24.74
CA GLY A 147 1.48 -7.72 25.28
C GLY A 147 2.01 -9.14 25.37
N THR A 148 1.30 -10.15 24.85
CA THR A 148 1.70 -11.55 24.95
C THR A 148 1.93 -12.22 23.59
N CYS A 149 2.73 -13.33 23.65
CA CYS A 149 3.02 -14.14 22.47
C CYS A 149 2.54 -15.58 22.69
N VAL A 150 1.56 -16.02 21.90
CA VAL A 150 1.15 -17.43 21.84
C VAL A 150 2.04 -18.17 20.86
N THR A 151 2.66 -19.27 21.32
CA THR A 151 3.59 -20.07 20.53
C THR A 151 2.99 -21.42 20.18
N VAL A 152 3.04 -21.78 18.90
CA VAL A 152 2.61 -23.09 18.40
C VAL A 152 3.83 -23.87 17.90
N GLN A 153 4.02 -25.08 18.40
CA GLN A 153 5.07 -25.99 17.95
C GLN A 153 4.62 -26.73 16.68
N ARG A 154 5.57 -27.14 15.82
CA ARG A 154 5.24 -27.87 14.58
C ARG A 154 4.47 -29.17 14.84
N SER A 155 4.85 -29.91 15.86
CA SER A 155 4.21 -31.16 16.27
C SER A 155 2.84 -30.93 16.98
N GLY A 156 2.53 -29.70 17.35
CA GLY A 156 1.32 -29.31 18.11
C GLY A 156 0.32 -28.49 17.33
N GLU A 157 0.48 -28.32 16.00
CA GLU A 157 -0.44 -27.51 15.22
C GLU A 157 -1.89 -28.06 15.22
N ASP A 158 -2.05 -29.38 15.14
CA ASP A 158 -3.37 -30.00 15.16
C ASP A 158 -4.01 -29.92 16.54
N ASP A 159 -3.21 -30.08 17.61
CA ASP A 159 -3.69 -29.90 18.98
C ASP A 159 -4.04 -28.46 19.27
N PHE A 160 -3.27 -27.52 18.74
CA PHE A 160 -3.59 -26.10 18.81
C PHE A 160 -4.95 -25.78 18.16
N LEU A 161 -5.20 -26.30 16.96
CA LEU A 161 -6.49 -26.07 16.25
C LEU A 161 -7.70 -26.59 17.05
N ARG A 162 -7.53 -27.64 17.87
CA ARG A 162 -8.59 -28.12 18.77
C ARG A 162 -8.96 -27.11 19.83
N CYS A 163 -7.99 -26.30 20.26
CA CYS A 163 -8.16 -25.27 21.28
C CYS A 163 -8.57 -23.90 20.72
N VAL A 164 -8.42 -23.68 19.40
CA VAL A 164 -8.76 -22.39 18.75
C VAL A 164 -10.28 -22.20 18.77
N PRO A 165 -10.80 -21.19 19.48
CA PRO A 165 -12.24 -20.91 19.51
C PRO A 165 -12.72 -20.47 18.12
N VAL A 166 -13.97 -20.81 17.79
CA VAL A 166 -14.56 -20.46 16.49
C VAL A 166 -14.52 -18.95 16.22
N ASP A 167 -14.63 -18.14 17.27
CA ASP A 167 -14.55 -16.67 17.16
C ASP A 167 -13.20 -16.17 16.70
N ALA A 168 -12.10 -16.88 16.96
CA ALA A 168 -10.78 -16.51 16.45
C ALA A 168 -10.69 -16.60 14.91
N LEU A 169 -11.54 -17.39 14.27
CA LEU A 169 -11.64 -17.48 12.81
C LEU A 169 -12.13 -16.19 12.15
N ARG A 170 -12.66 -15.24 12.91
CA ARG A 170 -13.02 -13.90 12.41
C ARG A 170 -11.81 -13.17 11.83
N VAL A 171 -10.64 -13.40 12.36
CA VAL A 171 -9.37 -12.86 11.87
C VAL A 171 -9.06 -13.31 10.42
N VAL A 172 -9.58 -14.46 10.03
CA VAL A 172 -9.36 -15.08 8.72
C VAL A 172 -10.60 -15.06 7.83
N GLY A 173 -11.61 -14.26 8.17
CA GLY A 173 -12.74 -13.98 7.31
C GLY A 173 -14.06 -14.63 7.69
N LEU A 174 -14.21 -15.18 8.89
CA LEU A 174 -15.50 -15.60 9.40
C LEU A 174 -16.32 -14.35 9.81
N SER A 175 -17.51 -14.16 9.24
CA SER A 175 -18.40 -13.08 9.61
C SER A 175 -18.96 -13.28 11.03
N GLU A 176 -19.31 -12.17 11.70
CA GLU A 176 -19.90 -12.24 13.03
C GLU A 176 -21.23 -13.00 13.03
N ALA A 177 -22.03 -12.82 11.98
CA ALA A 177 -23.29 -13.52 11.83
C ALA A 177 -23.10 -15.05 11.80
N ASN A 178 -22.14 -15.52 11.01
CA ASN A 178 -21.82 -16.94 10.94
C ASN A 178 -21.14 -17.46 12.21
N ALA A 179 -20.27 -16.67 12.86
CA ALA A 179 -19.70 -17.03 14.16
C ALA A 179 -20.80 -17.25 15.22
N ARG A 180 -21.79 -16.36 15.26
CA ARG A 180 -22.97 -16.49 16.16
C ARG A 180 -23.79 -17.71 15.83
N ARG A 181 -24.06 -17.97 14.53
CA ARG A 181 -24.81 -19.18 14.09
C ARG A 181 -24.07 -20.47 14.45
N LEU A 182 -22.76 -20.52 14.29
CA LEU A 182 -21.95 -21.69 14.67
C LEU A 182 -22.03 -21.96 16.18
N ARG A 183 -21.94 -20.91 17.01
CA ARG A 183 -22.08 -21.03 18.45
C ARG A 183 -23.46 -21.58 18.87
N LEU A 184 -24.53 -21.14 18.20
CA LEU A 184 -25.89 -21.65 18.43
C LEU A 184 -26.02 -23.13 18.06
N LEU A 185 -25.22 -23.65 17.11
CA LEU A 185 -25.13 -25.05 16.75
C LEU A 185 -24.19 -25.87 17.67
N GLY A 186 -23.61 -25.23 18.70
CA GLY A 186 -22.67 -25.88 19.61
C GLY A 186 -21.27 -26.06 19.03
N VAL A 187 -20.97 -25.48 17.85
CA VAL A 187 -19.60 -25.49 17.29
C VAL A 187 -18.76 -24.47 18.03
N SER A 188 -17.82 -24.94 18.82
CA SER A 188 -17.00 -24.12 19.71
C SER A 188 -15.57 -23.90 19.21
N SER A 189 -15.03 -24.79 18.39
CA SER A 189 -13.63 -24.76 17.96
C SER A 189 -13.45 -24.85 16.45
N ALA A 190 -12.30 -24.37 15.98
CA ALA A 190 -11.87 -24.50 14.60
C ALA A 190 -11.75 -25.97 14.16
N PHE A 191 -11.38 -26.85 15.08
CA PHE A 191 -11.26 -28.29 14.82
C PHE A 191 -12.59 -28.95 14.52
N GLU A 192 -13.66 -28.62 15.26
CA GLU A 192 -15.00 -29.13 15.00
C GLU A 192 -15.46 -28.71 13.59
N LEU A 193 -15.17 -27.47 13.19
CA LEU A 193 -15.48 -26.97 11.87
C LEU A 193 -14.64 -27.66 10.77
N ALA A 194 -13.38 -28.00 11.07
CA ALA A 194 -12.51 -28.76 10.14
C ALA A 194 -13.00 -30.18 9.88
N ARG A 195 -13.88 -30.73 10.68
CA ARG A 195 -14.52 -32.04 10.45
C ARG A 195 -15.65 -31.98 9.43
N TRP A 196 -16.14 -30.79 9.10
CA TRP A 196 -17.16 -30.64 8.09
C TRP A 196 -16.60 -30.86 6.69
N SER A 197 -17.41 -31.41 5.80
CA SER A 197 -17.04 -31.50 4.39
C SER A 197 -16.99 -30.12 3.75
N LYS A 198 -16.24 -30.00 2.67
CA LYS A 198 -16.17 -28.73 1.89
C LYS A 198 -17.55 -28.27 1.42
N ALA A 199 -18.46 -29.22 1.11
CA ALA A 199 -19.81 -28.93 0.69
C ALA A 199 -20.67 -28.40 1.86
N GLN A 200 -20.56 -29.00 3.04
CA GLN A 200 -21.25 -28.53 4.25
C GLN A 200 -20.80 -27.12 4.64
N LEU A 201 -19.49 -26.85 4.60
CA LEU A 201 -18.97 -25.50 4.86
C LEU A 201 -19.53 -24.48 3.87
N ALA A 202 -19.52 -24.79 2.56
CA ALA A 202 -20.04 -23.90 1.55
C ALA A 202 -21.54 -23.64 1.71
N ALA A 203 -22.31 -24.69 1.97
CA ALA A 203 -23.76 -24.58 2.16
C ALA A 203 -24.14 -23.77 3.40
N PHE A 204 -23.39 -23.90 4.50
CA PHE A 204 -23.72 -23.25 5.76
C PHE A 204 -23.15 -21.84 5.90
N LEU A 205 -21.87 -21.61 5.47
CA LEU A 205 -21.15 -20.36 5.65
C LEU A 205 -21.19 -19.45 4.41
N GLY A 206 -21.65 -19.95 3.27
CA GLY A 206 -21.71 -19.18 2.03
C GLY A 206 -20.33 -18.61 1.63
N GLU A 207 -20.25 -17.30 1.46
CA GLU A 207 -19.03 -16.58 1.06
C GLU A 207 -17.88 -16.76 2.05
N ASP A 208 -18.13 -16.86 3.36
CA ASP A 208 -17.10 -17.03 4.38
C ASP A 208 -16.31 -18.32 4.15
N ALA A 209 -16.94 -19.35 3.60
CA ALA A 209 -16.31 -20.65 3.38
C ALA A 209 -15.07 -20.55 2.48
N ARG A 210 -15.04 -19.63 1.51
CA ARG A 210 -13.89 -19.44 0.61
C ARG A 210 -12.63 -18.96 1.35
N PHE A 211 -12.79 -18.16 2.40
CA PHE A 211 -11.69 -17.67 3.21
C PHE A 211 -11.23 -18.72 4.23
N LEU A 212 -12.16 -19.49 4.80
CA LEU A 212 -11.85 -20.49 5.81
C LEU A 212 -11.25 -21.78 5.25
N ARG A 213 -11.61 -22.16 4.02
CA ARG A 213 -11.10 -23.40 3.39
C ARG A 213 -9.60 -23.54 3.36
N PRO A 214 -8.81 -22.49 2.98
CA PRO A 214 -7.35 -22.56 3.02
C PRO A 214 -6.80 -22.83 4.43
N PHE A 215 -7.42 -22.27 5.46
CA PHE A 215 -7.00 -22.46 6.85
C PHE A 215 -7.37 -23.84 7.40
N LEU A 216 -8.50 -24.40 7.00
CA LEU A 216 -8.99 -25.67 7.52
C LEU A 216 -8.46 -26.87 6.74
N PHE A 217 -8.24 -26.74 5.42
CA PHE A 217 -7.93 -27.85 4.52
C PHE A 217 -6.77 -27.58 3.56
N GLY A 218 -6.26 -26.36 3.51
CA GLY A 218 -5.16 -26.00 2.60
C GLY A 218 -3.80 -26.45 3.10
N PRO A 219 -2.81 -26.47 2.21
CA PRO A 219 -1.43 -26.64 2.62
C PRO A 219 -1.01 -25.44 3.49
N ARG A 220 -0.40 -25.72 4.62
CA ARG A 220 0.11 -24.69 5.53
C ARG A 220 1.44 -24.16 5.01
N GLY A 221 1.49 -22.86 4.71
CA GLY A 221 2.67 -22.20 4.19
C GLY A 221 3.50 -21.51 5.26
N ASP A 222 4.80 -21.54 5.11
CA ASP A 222 5.75 -20.83 5.99
C ASP A 222 6.39 -19.60 5.31
N VAL A 223 6.01 -19.31 4.07
CA VAL A 223 6.57 -18.20 3.29
C VAL A 223 5.93 -16.88 3.68
N VAL A 224 6.74 -15.99 4.25
CA VAL A 224 6.40 -14.56 4.44
C VAL A 224 6.89 -13.78 3.23
N ARG A 225 5.97 -13.06 2.58
CA ARG A 225 6.30 -12.23 1.41
C ARG A 225 6.94 -10.94 1.89
N SER A 226 8.10 -10.60 1.35
CA SER A 226 8.74 -9.35 1.73
C SER A 226 7.95 -8.16 1.16
N PHE A 227 7.48 -7.31 2.03
CA PHE A 227 6.98 -5.99 1.68
C PHE A 227 8.18 -5.12 1.28
N ARG A 228 8.07 -4.45 0.15
CA ARG A 228 8.99 -3.37 -0.18
C ARG A 228 8.25 -2.09 0.12
N SER A 229 8.72 -1.35 1.12
CA SER A 229 8.24 0.01 1.30
C SER A 229 8.38 0.78 -0.01
N ALA A 230 7.34 1.51 -0.36
CA ALA A 230 7.45 2.42 -1.49
C ALA A 230 8.63 3.37 -1.20
N PRO A 231 9.57 3.52 -2.15
CA PRO A 231 10.68 4.44 -1.95
C PRO A 231 10.13 5.83 -1.64
N ARG A 232 10.66 6.45 -0.60
CA ARG A 232 10.31 7.81 -0.21
C ARG A 232 11.59 8.64 -0.07
N VAL A 233 11.46 9.93 -0.23
CA VAL A 233 12.51 10.91 0.08
C VAL A 233 12.10 11.58 1.39
N GLU A 234 13.04 11.67 2.32
CA GLU A 234 12.85 12.29 3.62
C GLU A 234 13.98 13.30 3.84
N VAL A 235 13.62 14.53 4.11
CA VAL A 235 14.54 15.60 4.49
C VAL A 235 13.97 16.30 5.70
N GLY A 236 14.83 16.82 6.60
CA GLY A 236 14.37 17.44 7.82
C GLY A 236 15.30 18.52 8.31
N PHE A 237 14.75 19.42 9.12
CA PHE A 237 15.46 20.54 9.73
C PHE A 237 15.12 20.63 11.21
N ASP A 238 16.15 20.76 12.07
CA ASP A 238 16.00 21.00 13.51
C ASP A 238 16.26 22.48 13.78
N PHE A 239 15.35 23.14 14.49
CA PHE A 239 15.56 24.50 14.99
C PHE A 239 16.34 24.45 16.31
N GLU A 240 17.23 25.39 16.53
CA GLU A 240 17.97 25.52 17.82
C GLU A 240 17.00 25.87 18.94
N GLU A 241 16.01 26.73 18.67
CA GLU A 241 14.94 27.12 19.59
C GLU A 241 13.57 26.93 18.91
N PRO A 242 12.51 26.59 19.67
CA PRO A 242 11.18 26.42 19.08
C PRO A 242 10.66 27.70 18.41
N VAL A 243 10.27 27.62 17.15
CA VAL A 243 9.83 28.73 16.31
C VAL A 243 8.32 28.73 16.17
N THR A 244 7.68 29.89 16.38
CA THR A 244 6.25 30.09 16.26
C THR A 244 5.85 30.89 15.03
N GLU A 245 6.82 31.53 14.36
CA GLU A 245 6.57 32.43 13.24
C GLU A 245 6.36 31.66 11.91
N PRO A 246 5.22 31.85 11.23
CA PRO A 246 4.96 31.19 9.96
C PRO A 246 5.97 31.48 8.86
N GLY A 247 6.54 32.70 8.81
CA GLY A 247 7.54 33.09 7.82
C GLY A 247 8.83 32.25 7.90
N ALA A 248 9.29 31.92 9.11
CA ALA A 248 10.45 31.04 9.28
C ALA A 248 10.18 29.62 8.78
N TRP A 249 8.96 29.14 8.93
CA TRP A 249 8.57 27.82 8.39
C TRP A 249 8.55 27.81 6.86
N GLU A 250 8.13 28.90 6.19
CA GLU A 250 8.15 29.02 4.73
C GLU A 250 9.58 28.94 4.19
N GLU A 251 10.52 29.63 4.83
CA GLU A 251 11.94 29.61 4.45
C GLU A 251 12.51 28.19 4.57
N VAL A 252 12.28 27.52 5.70
CA VAL A 252 12.75 26.15 5.93
C VAL A 252 12.09 25.16 4.96
N LEU A 253 10.78 25.26 4.70
CA LEU A 253 10.11 24.40 3.74
C LEU A 253 10.63 24.62 2.30
N SER A 254 11.02 25.85 1.96
CA SER A 254 11.64 26.16 0.66
C SER A 254 13.03 25.52 0.55
N LEU A 255 13.84 25.56 1.62
CA LEU A 255 15.13 24.88 1.69
C LEU A 255 14.96 23.36 1.53
N LEU A 256 14.11 22.76 2.36
CA LEU A 256 13.82 21.33 2.33
C LEU A 256 13.26 20.86 0.99
N ALA A 257 12.46 21.69 0.31
CA ALA A 257 11.97 21.39 -1.03
C ALA A 257 13.10 21.31 -2.06
N GLY A 258 14.14 22.16 -1.93
CA GLY A 258 15.34 22.10 -2.75
C GLY A 258 16.14 20.82 -2.52
N GLU A 259 16.38 20.46 -1.27
CA GLU A 259 17.06 19.23 -0.87
C GLU A 259 16.27 17.98 -1.33
N ALA A 260 14.98 17.94 -1.07
CA ALA A 260 14.11 16.85 -1.49
C ALA A 260 14.11 16.65 -3.02
N LEU A 261 14.18 17.74 -3.79
CA LEU A 261 14.30 17.67 -5.25
C LEU A 261 15.61 17.02 -5.69
N GLN A 262 16.73 17.34 -5.02
CA GLN A 262 18.03 16.70 -5.29
C GLN A 262 17.97 15.20 -4.95
N GLU A 263 17.39 14.83 -3.83
CA GLU A 263 17.21 13.44 -3.40
C GLU A 263 16.26 12.64 -4.32
N LEU A 264 15.34 13.30 -5.00
CA LEU A 264 14.48 12.66 -6.01
C LEU A 264 15.26 12.08 -7.19
N ARG A 265 16.46 12.64 -7.51
CA ARG A 265 17.34 12.15 -8.58
C ARG A 265 16.59 11.92 -9.90
N GLY A 266 15.77 12.88 -10.30
CA GLY A 266 14.96 12.81 -11.52
C GLY A 266 13.71 11.92 -11.45
N ARG A 267 13.39 11.35 -10.28
CA ARG A 267 12.10 10.71 -10.03
C ARG A 267 11.02 11.78 -9.82
N LEU A 268 9.78 11.37 -9.92
CA LEU A 268 8.59 12.19 -9.68
C LEU A 268 7.93 11.73 -8.38
N ALA A 269 7.38 12.65 -7.59
CA ALA A 269 6.60 12.32 -6.41
C ALA A 269 5.12 12.65 -6.62
N ALA A 270 4.22 11.78 -6.15
CA ALA A 270 2.77 11.98 -6.22
C ALA A 270 2.15 12.36 -4.87
N ARG A 271 2.84 12.15 -3.78
CA ARG A 271 2.38 12.40 -2.41
C ARG A 271 3.43 13.18 -1.63
N LEU A 272 2.96 14.08 -0.78
CA LEU A 272 3.79 14.88 0.10
C LEU A 272 3.17 14.87 1.49
N SER A 273 3.99 14.71 2.54
CA SER A 273 3.60 15.04 3.90
C SER A 273 4.65 15.93 4.58
N VAL A 274 4.17 16.78 5.46
CA VAL A 274 5.00 17.59 6.36
C VAL A 274 4.69 17.18 7.77
N ARG A 275 5.72 16.84 8.53
CA ARG A 275 5.64 16.53 9.94
C ARG A 275 6.37 17.61 10.72
N VAL A 276 5.78 18.05 11.79
CA VAL A 276 6.41 19.02 12.71
C VAL A 276 6.39 18.49 14.13
N ARG A 277 7.48 18.65 14.83
CA ARG A 277 7.57 18.34 16.25
C ARG A 277 7.31 19.60 17.05
N THR A 278 6.45 19.48 18.05
CA THR A 278 6.09 20.54 19.00
C THR A 278 6.19 19.96 20.41
N GLU A 279 6.08 20.80 21.44
CA GLU A 279 6.01 20.34 22.84
C GLU A 279 4.88 19.32 23.06
N GLY A 280 3.77 19.42 22.31
CA GLY A 280 2.62 18.52 22.36
C GLY A 280 2.81 17.21 21.57
N GLY A 281 3.95 17.02 20.90
CA GLY A 281 4.24 15.85 20.07
C GLY A 281 4.29 16.17 18.58
N TRP A 282 4.17 15.13 17.76
CA TRP A 282 4.21 15.25 16.30
C TRP A 282 2.86 15.59 15.71
N LEU A 283 2.84 16.60 14.85
CA LEU A 283 1.70 16.93 13.98
C LEU A 283 2.05 16.63 12.53
N GLU A 284 1.10 16.15 11.74
CA GLU A 284 1.34 15.81 10.33
C GLU A 284 0.23 16.36 9.43
N GLY A 285 0.64 16.96 8.33
CA GLY A 285 -0.24 17.33 7.24
C GLY A 285 0.14 16.57 5.97
N VAL A 286 -0.85 16.03 5.26
CA VAL A 286 -0.64 15.23 4.04
C VAL A 286 -1.35 15.87 2.86
N ARG A 287 -0.70 15.84 1.69
CA ARG A 287 -1.26 16.27 0.41
C ARG A 287 -0.95 15.28 -0.70
N THR A 288 -1.90 15.06 -1.57
CA THR A 288 -1.70 14.34 -2.82
C THR A 288 -1.61 15.35 -3.95
N ALA A 289 -0.56 15.28 -4.73
CA ALA A 289 -0.37 16.17 -5.86
C ALA A 289 -1.26 15.74 -7.03
N LYS A 290 -2.00 16.67 -7.63
CA LYS A 290 -2.79 16.42 -8.87
C LYS A 290 -1.89 16.10 -10.05
N GLU A 291 -0.72 16.72 -10.10
CA GLU A 291 0.33 16.47 -11.08
C GLU A 291 1.61 16.09 -10.37
N PRO A 292 2.42 15.20 -10.93
CA PRO A 292 3.67 14.77 -10.31
C PRO A 292 4.59 15.93 -9.96
N LEU A 293 5.13 15.93 -8.76
CA LEU A 293 6.04 16.94 -8.24
C LEU A 293 7.43 16.73 -8.85
N ARG A 294 7.98 17.78 -9.46
CA ARG A 294 9.28 17.77 -10.14
C ARG A 294 10.05 19.10 -10.05
N ASP A 295 9.53 20.08 -9.35
CA ASP A 295 10.19 21.36 -9.11
C ASP A 295 10.05 21.80 -7.65
N ALA A 296 11.06 22.50 -7.13
CA ALA A 296 11.14 22.89 -5.73
C ALA A 296 10.02 23.87 -5.34
N GLY A 297 9.63 24.79 -6.23
CA GLY A 297 8.60 25.78 -5.93
C GLY A 297 7.21 25.13 -5.72
N ARG A 298 6.87 24.11 -6.52
CA ARG A 298 5.62 23.35 -6.32
C ARG A 298 5.67 22.49 -5.08
N ILE A 299 6.83 21.87 -4.78
CA ILE A 299 7.02 21.10 -3.54
C ILE A 299 6.84 22.01 -2.34
N ALA A 300 7.53 23.17 -2.28
CA ALA A 300 7.43 24.11 -1.18
C ALA A 300 5.99 24.63 -0.96
N ARG A 301 5.30 25.01 -2.04
CA ARG A 301 3.90 25.46 -1.96
C ARG A 301 2.98 24.38 -1.41
N LEU A 302 3.12 23.15 -1.88
CA LEU A 302 2.29 22.04 -1.42
C LEU A 302 2.64 21.66 0.02
N ALA A 303 3.91 21.77 0.42
CA ALA A 303 4.37 21.56 1.78
C ALA A 303 3.77 22.60 2.74
N PHE A 304 3.74 23.86 2.35
CA PHE A 304 3.09 24.90 3.14
C PHE A 304 1.60 24.62 3.34
N LEU A 305 0.88 24.26 2.28
CA LEU A 305 -0.53 23.87 2.38
C LEU A 305 -0.74 22.60 3.24
N ALA A 306 0.23 21.69 3.27
CA ALA A 306 0.20 20.53 4.15
C ALA A 306 0.38 20.97 5.61
N LEU A 307 1.33 21.87 5.88
CA LEU A 307 1.58 22.41 7.21
C LEU A 307 0.36 23.16 7.77
N GLU A 308 -0.30 24.00 6.95
CA GLU A 308 -1.55 24.65 7.35
C GLU A 308 -2.62 23.65 7.80
N SER A 309 -2.74 22.51 7.08
CA SER A 309 -3.70 21.47 7.45
C SER A 309 -3.36 20.73 8.73
N ALA A 310 -2.10 20.74 9.15
CA ALA A 310 -1.65 20.13 10.41
C ALA A 310 -2.11 20.94 11.65
N ARG A 311 -2.65 22.15 11.46
CA ARG A 311 -3.17 23.03 12.51
C ARG A 311 -2.14 23.29 13.64
N VAL A 312 -0.92 23.58 13.23
CA VAL A 312 0.19 23.86 14.19
C VAL A 312 -0.16 25.00 15.14
N GLY A 313 -0.99 25.97 14.69
CA GLY A 313 -1.45 27.10 15.50
C GLY A 313 -0.27 27.95 15.97
N GLY A 314 -0.33 28.47 17.19
CA GLY A 314 0.77 29.20 17.84
C GLY A 314 1.75 28.31 18.61
N LEU A 315 1.83 27.01 18.31
CA LEU A 315 2.75 26.08 18.97
C LEU A 315 4.19 26.30 18.49
N GLY A 316 5.15 26.24 19.42
CA GLY A 316 6.56 26.24 19.08
C GLY A 316 6.95 24.95 18.35
N VAL A 317 7.53 25.09 17.15
CA VAL A 317 8.04 23.98 16.33
C VAL A 317 9.56 23.90 16.52
N ASP A 318 10.06 22.76 16.93
CA ASP A 318 11.50 22.48 17.11
C ASP A 318 12.08 21.62 15.97
N ARG A 319 11.25 20.93 15.18
CA ARG A 319 11.69 20.14 14.02
C ARG A 319 10.63 20.11 12.94
N VAL A 320 11.07 20.21 11.68
CA VAL A 320 10.24 20.06 10.48
C VAL A 320 10.81 18.95 9.62
N GLU A 321 9.96 18.03 9.15
CA GLU A 321 10.30 16.97 8.21
C GLU A 321 9.40 17.06 6.98
N LEU A 322 10.01 16.97 5.80
CA LEU A 322 9.32 16.89 4.52
C LEU A 322 9.51 15.50 3.92
N HIS A 323 8.42 14.81 3.67
CA HIS A 323 8.43 13.48 3.08
C HIS A 323 7.76 13.49 1.70
N LEU A 324 8.44 12.93 0.69
CA LEU A 324 7.89 12.75 -0.65
C LEU A 324 7.71 11.26 -0.94
N GLY A 325 6.49 10.86 -1.26
CA GLY A 325 6.11 9.47 -1.53
C GLY A 325 5.44 9.30 -2.89
N GLY A 326 5.10 8.05 -3.22
CA GLY A 326 4.54 7.72 -4.53
C GLY A 326 5.54 7.97 -5.65
N LEU A 327 6.82 7.61 -5.40
CA LEU A 327 7.91 7.89 -6.33
C LEU A 327 7.79 7.03 -7.59
N ALA A 328 7.77 7.69 -8.75
CA ALA A 328 7.78 7.07 -10.07
C ALA A 328 8.97 7.59 -10.89
N ARG A 329 9.48 6.79 -11.80
CA ARG A 329 10.38 7.30 -12.83
C ARG A 329 9.58 8.19 -13.77
N ALA A 330 10.15 9.32 -14.19
CA ALA A 330 9.57 10.10 -15.28
C ALA A 330 9.44 9.16 -16.48
N ALA A 331 8.21 8.80 -16.85
CA ALA A 331 7.98 8.15 -18.12
C ALA A 331 8.29 9.22 -19.16
N ARG A 332 9.36 9.05 -19.93
CA ARG A 332 9.48 9.75 -21.19
C ARG A 332 8.40 9.18 -22.08
N GLN A 333 7.32 9.95 -22.24
CA GLN A 333 6.44 9.73 -23.35
C GLN A 333 7.24 10.15 -24.58
N GLY A 334 7.94 9.18 -25.16
CA GLY A 334 8.43 9.35 -26.52
C GLY A 334 7.22 9.71 -27.36
N GLY A 335 7.29 10.76 -28.16
CA GLY A 335 6.23 11.08 -29.09
C GLY A 335 5.89 9.81 -29.86
N LEU A 336 4.64 9.65 -30.30
CA LEU A 336 4.16 8.46 -31.03
C LEU A 336 5.11 8.11 -32.21
N TRP A 337 5.94 9.05 -32.60
CA TRP A 337 6.89 9.02 -33.71
C TRP A 337 8.37 9.12 -33.30
N GLU A 338 8.69 9.40 -32.04
CA GLU A 338 10.05 9.32 -31.50
C GLU A 338 10.33 7.90 -31.04
N ARG A 339 10.64 7.03 -32.00
CA ARG A 339 11.39 5.82 -31.70
C ARG A 339 12.83 6.24 -31.45
N GLU A 340 13.26 6.30 -30.22
CA GLU A 340 14.68 6.07 -29.90
C GLU A 340 14.97 4.61 -30.31
N ALA A 341 15.20 4.37 -31.59
CA ALA A 341 15.87 3.15 -31.99
C ALA A 341 17.23 3.19 -31.28
N PRO A 342 17.64 2.14 -30.56
CA PRO A 342 18.96 2.12 -29.97
C PRO A 342 19.94 2.31 -31.14
N VAL A 343 20.64 3.46 -31.18
CA VAL A 343 21.55 3.86 -32.22
C VAL A 343 22.56 2.73 -32.52
N ALA A 344 22.95 2.00 -31.46
CA ALA A 344 23.82 0.83 -31.58
C ALA A 344 23.20 -0.33 -32.41
N ALA A 345 21.88 -0.57 -32.33
CA ALA A 345 21.23 -1.64 -33.11
C ALA A 345 21.11 -1.24 -34.58
N THR A 346 20.78 0.03 -34.83
CA THR A 346 20.71 0.58 -36.19
C THR A 346 22.09 0.57 -36.84
N ASP A 347 23.13 0.97 -36.11
CA ASP A 347 24.52 0.94 -36.60
C ASP A 347 25.03 -0.48 -36.88
N ALA A 348 24.64 -1.47 -36.06
CA ALA A 348 25.00 -2.87 -36.26
C ALA A 348 24.32 -3.43 -37.56
N VAL A 349 23.04 -3.07 -37.81
CA VAL A 349 22.33 -3.45 -39.03
C VAL A 349 22.98 -2.79 -40.27
N LEU A 350 23.27 -1.49 -40.22
CA LEU A 350 23.86 -0.74 -41.29
C LEU A 350 25.32 -1.16 -41.59
N ALA A 351 26.05 -1.64 -40.57
CA ALA A 351 27.39 -2.20 -40.76
C ALA A 351 27.36 -3.50 -41.58
N ARG A 352 26.31 -4.31 -41.38
CA ARG A 352 26.16 -5.59 -42.09
C ARG A 352 25.39 -5.47 -43.40
N PHE A 353 24.46 -4.52 -43.49
CA PHE A 353 23.61 -4.27 -44.66
C PHE A 353 23.48 -2.75 -44.88
N PRO A 354 24.42 -2.11 -45.56
CA PRO A 354 24.48 -0.65 -45.70
C PRO A 354 23.25 -0.02 -46.34
N ASP A 355 22.59 -0.76 -47.25
CA ASP A 355 21.44 -0.29 -48.04
C ASP A 355 20.08 -0.78 -47.47
N ALA A 356 20.09 -1.46 -46.34
CA ALA A 356 18.86 -2.03 -45.75
C ALA A 356 17.90 -0.98 -45.20
N LEU A 357 18.42 0.19 -44.85
CA LEU A 357 17.63 1.29 -44.28
C LEU A 357 17.66 2.50 -45.18
N VAL A 358 16.51 2.95 -45.59
CA VAL A 358 16.31 4.19 -46.34
C VAL A 358 15.37 5.10 -45.58
N ARG A 359 15.49 6.40 -45.76
CA ARG A 359 14.58 7.40 -45.23
C ARG A 359 13.93 8.19 -46.35
N ALA A 360 12.69 8.57 -46.18
CA ALA A 360 12.01 9.47 -47.10
C ALA A 360 12.33 10.92 -46.72
N ARG A 361 12.68 11.75 -47.69
CA ARG A 361 12.68 13.19 -47.56
C ARG A 361 11.54 13.77 -48.37
N VAL A 362 10.68 14.54 -47.71
CA VAL A 362 9.59 15.24 -48.40
C VAL A 362 10.19 16.36 -49.23
N LEU A 363 9.88 16.37 -50.52
CA LEU A 363 10.27 17.41 -51.46
C LEU A 363 9.20 18.45 -51.65
N ASP A 364 7.96 18.00 -51.85
CA ASP A 364 6.79 18.83 -52.05
C ASP A 364 5.56 18.07 -51.53
N GLU A 365 4.93 18.60 -50.49
CA GLU A 365 3.77 17.98 -49.85
C GLU A 365 2.53 17.96 -50.73
N ASP A 366 2.44 18.94 -51.64
CA ASP A 366 1.30 19.18 -52.53
C ASP A 366 1.46 18.53 -53.90
N ALA A 367 2.58 17.86 -54.16
CA ALA A 367 2.82 17.21 -55.45
C ALA A 367 1.81 16.08 -55.69
N PHE A 368 1.29 16.02 -56.92
CA PHE A 368 0.28 15.03 -57.31
C PHE A 368 0.88 13.60 -57.40
N SER A 369 2.14 13.44 -57.75
CA SER A 369 2.77 12.12 -57.85
C SER A 369 3.66 11.83 -56.65
N SER A 370 3.68 10.55 -56.22
CA SER A 370 4.54 10.11 -55.11
C SER A 370 6.02 10.35 -55.35
N ASP A 371 6.46 10.26 -56.63
CA ASP A 371 7.88 10.43 -57.02
C ASP A 371 8.32 11.90 -56.97
N ALA A 372 7.38 12.84 -57.07
CA ALA A 372 7.64 14.26 -56.86
C ALA A 372 7.49 14.66 -55.38
N ARG A 373 6.77 13.88 -54.61
CA ARG A 373 6.50 14.15 -53.21
C ARG A 373 7.67 13.71 -52.30
N PHE A 374 8.33 12.61 -52.62
CA PHE A 374 9.36 12.04 -51.76
C PHE A 374 10.61 11.68 -52.54
N GLU A 375 11.77 11.89 -51.90
CA GLU A 375 13.05 11.34 -52.33
C GLU A 375 13.53 10.31 -51.30
N TRP A 376 13.95 9.14 -51.76
CA TRP A 376 14.50 8.09 -50.90
C TRP A 376 16.00 8.28 -50.76
N LEU A 377 16.50 8.42 -49.54
CA LEU A 377 17.91 8.61 -49.21
C LEU A 377 18.38 7.43 -48.37
N GLY A 378 19.62 6.99 -48.58
CA GLY A 378 20.25 6.05 -47.67
C GLY A 378 20.30 6.63 -46.24
N TRP A 379 20.16 5.78 -45.23
CA TRP A 379 20.11 6.21 -43.83
C TRP A 379 21.26 7.12 -43.41
N ARG A 380 22.49 6.84 -43.91
CA ARG A 380 23.71 7.63 -43.64
C ARG A 380 23.90 8.83 -44.56
N ASP A 381 23.24 8.87 -45.69
CA ASP A 381 23.44 9.96 -46.70
C ASP A 381 22.76 11.27 -46.31
N GLY A 382 22.04 11.28 -45.23
CA GLY A 382 21.35 12.48 -44.75
C GLY A 382 22.24 13.54 -44.13
N GLU A 383 23.45 13.22 -43.78
CA GLU A 383 24.46 14.18 -43.32
C GLU A 383 25.33 14.74 -44.45
N ARG A 384 25.35 14.11 -45.64
CA ARG A 384 26.06 14.56 -46.83
C ARG A 384 25.07 15.03 -47.88
N ARG A 385 25.15 16.30 -48.26
CA ARG A 385 24.34 16.94 -49.29
C ARG A 385 24.26 16.08 -50.56
N GLY A 386 23.05 15.64 -50.92
CA GLY A 386 22.59 15.43 -52.27
C GLY A 386 23.41 14.52 -53.16
N ARG A 387 23.43 13.21 -52.92
CA ARG A 387 23.77 12.27 -53.98
C ARG A 387 22.55 11.33 -54.18
N ARG A 388 21.88 11.49 -55.33
CA ARG A 388 20.87 10.51 -55.77
C ARG A 388 21.52 9.15 -55.82
N VAL A 389 20.93 8.16 -55.22
CA VAL A 389 21.29 6.77 -55.36
C VAL A 389 20.61 6.26 -56.65
N PRO A 390 21.30 6.02 -57.74
CA PRO A 390 20.71 5.45 -58.94
C PRO A 390 20.39 4.00 -58.66
N GLY A 391 19.12 3.62 -58.71
CA GLY A 391 18.72 2.21 -58.70
C GLY A 391 18.17 1.66 -57.35
N ALA A 392 17.67 2.49 -56.48
CA ALA A 392 16.85 1.98 -55.37
C ALA A 392 15.71 1.14 -55.94
N ALA A 393 15.80 -0.17 -55.81
CA ALA A 393 14.77 -1.10 -56.26
C ALA A 393 13.43 -0.65 -55.68
N ARG A 394 12.40 -0.53 -56.53
CA ARG A 394 11.03 -0.29 -56.11
C ARG A 394 10.74 -1.19 -54.90
N PRO A 395 10.22 -0.68 -53.81
CA PRO A 395 9.83 -1.51 -52.68
C PRO A 395 8.84 -2.58 -53.26
N LEU A 396 9.18 -3.85 -53.04
CA LEU A 396 8.31 -4.94 -53.33
C LEU A 396 6.92 -4.58 -52.73
N ARG A 397 5.91 -4.48 -53.62
CA ARG A 397 4.52 -4.32 -53.17
C ARG A 397 4.26 -5.43 -52.14
N GLY A 398 4.17 -5.09 -50.88
CA GLY A 398 3.63 -5.97 -49.89
C GLY A 398 2.25 -6.49 -50.36
N PRO A 399 1.82 -7.66 -49.91
CA PRO A 399 0.49 -8.16 -50.29
C PRO A 399 -0.52 -7.06 -49.96
N ARG A 400 -1.34 -6.72 -50.98
CA ARG A 400 -2.44 -5.77 -50.87
C ARG A 400 -3.27 -6.19 -49.66
N PRO A 401 -3.56 -5.33 -48.71
CA PRO A 401 -4.51 -5.66 -47.66
C PRO A 401 -5.79 -6.08 -48.32
N PRO A 402 -6.49 -7.13 -47.84
CA PRO A 402 -7.77 -7.53 -48.37
C PRO A 402 -8.69 -6.30 -48.39
N GLU A 403 -9.38 -6.09 -49.50
CA GLU A 403 -10.41 -5.06 -49.61
C GLU A 403 -11.39 -5.26 -48.44
N PRO A 404 -11.77 -4.20 -47.74
CA PRO A 404 -12.79 -4.34 -46.69
C PRO A 404 -14.06 -4.88 -47.34
N ASP A 405 -14.47 -6.04 -46.86
CA ASP A 405 -15.73 -6.66 -47.22
C ASP A 405 -16.84 -5.63 -46.85
N THR A 406 -17.48 -5.06 -47.86
CA THR A 406 -18.61 -4.15 -47.71
C THR A 406 -19.88 -4.92 -47.35
N ALA A 407 -19.81 -5.67 -46.25
CA ALA A 407 -20.99 -6.20 -45.59
C ALA A 407 -21.37 -5.20 -44.48
N GLU A 408 -22.35 -4.37 -44.78
CA GLU A 408 -23.00 -3.52 -43.78
C GLU A 408 -23.47 -4.40 -42.61
N PRO A 409 -23.04 -4.12 -41.37
CA PRO A 409 -23.67 -4.77 -40.23
C PRO A 409 -25.06 -4.14 -40.03
N THR A 410 -26.09 -4.85 -40.44
CA THR A 410 -27.49 -4.56 -40.05
C THR A 410 -27.60 -4.74 -38.52
N PHE A 411 -27.42 -3.70 -37.79
CA PHE A 411 -27.79 -3.60 -36.36
C PHE A 411 -29.32 -3.60 -36.28
N ARG A 412 -29.92 -4.76 -35.98
CA ARG A 412 -31.31 -4.87 -35.53
C ARG A 412 -31.33 -4.44 -34.06
N LEU A 413 -31.79 -3.23 -33.79
CA LEU A 413 -32.30 -2.80 -32.49
C LEU A 413 -33.56 -3.63 -32.18
N GLY A 414 -33.42 -4.61 -31.33
CA GLY A 414 -34.55 -5.31 -30.72
C GLY A 414 -35.13 -4.44 -29.60
N ALA A 415 -36.14 -3.64 -29.95
CA ALA A 415 -37.03 -3.04 -28.98
C ALA A 415 -37.93 -4.14 -28.40
N ASN A 416 -37.71 -4.54 -27.15
CA ASN A 416 -38.71 -5.23 -26.34
C ASN A 416 -39.20 -4.27 -25.26
N TYR A 417 -40.19 -3.47 -25.65
CA TYR A 417 -41.22 -2.97 -24.75
C TYR A 417 -42.38 -3.95 -24.83
N ALA A 418 -42.75 -4.57 -23.77
CA ALA A 418 -44.03 -5.21 -23.53
C ALA A 418 -44.38 -4.94 -22.06
N ASP A 419 -45.19 -4.01 -21.87
CA ASP A 419 -46.53 -3.95 -21.32
C ASP A 419 -47.07 -5.24 -20.71
N GLY A 420 -47.67 -5.09 -19.51
CA GLY A 420 -48.56 -6.04 -18.86
C GLY A 420 -48.40 -5.83 -17.35
N GLY A 421 -49.24 -5.13 -16.61
CA GLY A 421 -50.69 -5.16 -16.56
C GLY A 421 -51.14 -6.13 -15.49
N SER A 422 -51.44 -5.55 -14.28
CA SER A 422 -52.43 -5.95 -13.25
C SER A 422 -52.92 -7.42 -13.18
N ALA A 423 -52.66 -8.04 -12.04
CA ALA A 423 -53.66 -8.63 -11.10
C ALA A 423 -52.96 -8.98 -9.77
#